data_045d3283dfcc3bfcf60f8cc7aa90a437
#
_entry.id   045d3283dfcc3bfcf60f8cc7aa90a437
#
_cell.length_a   1.000
_cell.length_b   1.000
_cell.length_c   1.000
_cell.angle_alpha   90.00
_cell.angle_beta   90.00
_cell.angle_gamma   90.00
#
_symmetry.space_group_name_H-M   'P 1'
#
loop_
_entity.id
_entity.type
_entity.pdbx_description
1 polymer ?
#
loop_
_entity_poly.entity_id
_entity_poly.type
_entity_poly.pdbx_seq_one_letter_code
_entity_poly.pdbx_strand_id
1 'polypeptide(L)'
;FNLYSIKAEVDRVKQAIREGRLWEYTMKKARAHPKLFETIDVILNNTKFLQDGTPKFKEKAIFLFGPEDQYRPEIRRYHEYVRKFRTKKKIAVITKDPTIKPVFSSYEYKKLRRKFKDADTIQFCNYNPFLGIIPIEISDVFPASHYVMTRKEFEPEKFPTFLKIWSEFFNKNKFDTIYLEKNDSFLQYYKKFIPKETKKKQITE
;
A
#
# COMPACT_ATOMS: atom_id res chain seq x y z
N PHE A 1 8.04 40.94 -13.49
CA PHE A 1 7.14 39.81 -13.81
C PHE A 1 7.59 38.50 -13.14
N ASN A 2 8.86 38.13 -13.26
CA ASN A 2 9.38 36.87 -12.71
C ASN A 2 9.25 36.72 -11.18
N LEU A 3 9.47 37.81 -10.42
CA LEU A 3 9.37 37.82 -8.95
C LEU A 3 7.93 37.49 -8.47
N TYR A 4 6.93 38.06 -9.14
CA TYR A 4 5.53 37.78 -8.82
C TYR A 4 5.18 36.32 -9.13
N SER A 5 5.69 35.76 -10.23
CA SER A 5 5.48 34.36 -10.60
C SER A 5 6.13 33.41 -9.60
N ILE A 6 7.37 33.73 -9.16
CA ILE A 6 8.08 32.93 -8.14
C ILE A 6 7.33 33.00 -6.81
N LYS A 7 6.91 34.18 -6.37
CA LYS A 7 6.14 34.35 -5.13
C LYS A 7 4.85 33.54 -5.17
N ALA A 8 4.08 33.64 -6.26
CA ALA A 8 2.85 32.89 -6.43
C ALA A 8 3.09 31.37 -6.38
N GLU A 9 4.20 30.88 -6.94
CA GLU A 9 4.55 29.46 -6.90
C GLU A 9 4.93 29.01 -5.47
N VAL A 10 5.72 29.81 -4.75
CA VAL A 10 6.05 29.54 -3.35
C VAL A 10 4.79 29.49 -2.48
N ASP A 11 3.83 30.39 -2.71
CA ASP A 11 2.57 30.40 -1.95
C ASP A 11 1.72 29.14 -2.25
N ARG A 12 1.72 28.65 -3.50
CA ARG A 12 1.07 27.38 -3.88
C ARG A 12 1.73 26.19 -3.21
N VAL A 13 3.07 26.13 -3.14
CA VAL A 13 3.81 25.09 -2.42
C VAL A 13 3.45 25.10 -0.94
N LYS A 14 3.47 26.26 -0.29
CA LYS A 14 3.07 26.42 1.12
C LYS A 14 1.63 25.93 1.35
N GLN A 15 0.72 26.24 0.45
CA GLN A 15 -0.66 25.79 0.54
C GLN A 15 -0.75 24.26 0.39
N ALA A 16 -0.04 23.68 -0.57
CA ALA A 16 0.01 22.23 -0.75
C ALA A 16 0.56 21.50 0.50
N ILE A 17 1.55 22.08 1.19
CA ILE A 17 2.08 21.58 2.46
C ILE A 17 1.00 21.62 3.54
N ARG A 18 0.32 22.76 3.73
CA ARG A 18 -0.75 22.92 4.73
C ARG A 18 -1.91 21.96 4.51
N GLU A 19 -2.24 21.69 3.25
CA GLU A 19 -3.29 20.75 2.87
C GLU A 19 -2.86 19.26 2.94
N GLY A 20 -1.56 19.00 3.18
CA GLY A 20 -1.00 17.65 3.17
C GLY A 20 -0.90 17.02 1.77
N ARG A 21 -0.89 17.85 0.72
CA ARG A 21 -0.94 17.45 -0.71
C ARG A 21 0.32 17.79 -1.50
N LEU A 22 1.45 17.91 -0.81
CA LEU A 22 2.72 18.25 -1.46
C LEU A 22 3.11 17.21 -2.52
N TRP A 23 2.84 15.92 -2.28
CA TRP A 23 3.12 14.86 -3.24
C TRP A 23 2.34 15.07 -4.54
N GLU A 24 1.03 15.24 -4.44
CA GLU A 24 0.15 15.47 -5.59
C GLU A 24 0.55 16.73 -6.37
N TYR A 25 0.91 17.79 -5.65
CA TYR A 25 1.40 19.02 -6.26
C TYR A 25 2.71 18.80 -7.01
N THR A 26 3.67 18.10 -6.42
CA THR A 26 4.96 17.77 -7.03
C THR A 26 4.76 16.94 -8.31
N MET A 27 3.92 15.91 -8.26
CA MET A 27 3.64 15.04 -9.41
C MET A 27 2.93 15.80 -10.54
N LYS A 28 2.02 16.73 -10.21
CA LYS A 28 1.38 17.62 -11.17
C LYS A 28 2.41 18.52 -11.87
N LYS A 29 3.34 19.09 -11.12
CA LYS A 29 4.39 19.98 -11.66
C LYS A 29 5.39 19.20 -12.51
N ALA A 30 5.80 18.03 -12.07
CA ALA A 30 6.71 17.19 -12.83
C ALA A 30 6.15 16.82 -14.22
N ARG A 31 4.85 16.52 -14.30
CA ARG A 31 4.18 16.21 -15.58
C ARG A 31 4.00 17.42 -16.54
N ALA A 32 4.32 18.63 -16.09
CA ALA A 32 4.26 19.80 -16.95
C ALA A 32 5.35 19.81 -18.03
N HIS A 33 6.45 19.05 -17.87
CA HIS A 33 7.52 18.95 -18.85
C HIS A 33 8.27 17.60 -18.72
N PRO A 34 8.59 16.89 -19.83
CA PRO A 34 9.27 15.60 -19.78
C PRO A 34 10.56 15.59 -18.94
N LYS A 35 11.43 16.59 -19.13
CA LYS A 35 12.68 16.70 -18.34
C LYS A 35 12.43 16.89 -16.84
N LEU A 36 11.35 17.53 -16.45
CA LEU A 36 10.98 17.64 -15.02
C LEU A 36 10.51 16.28 -14.51
N PHE A 37 9.81 15.51 -15.34
CA PHE A 37 9.37 14.18 -14.97
C PHE A 37 10.54 13.21 -14.77
N GLU A 38 11.57 13.28 -15.60
CA GLU A 38 12.80 12.50 -15.44
C GLU A 38 13.50 12.78 -14.10
N THR A 39 13.39 13.99 -13.53
CA THR A 39 13.96 14.32 -12.23
C THR A 39 13.25 13.66 -11.05
N ILE A 40 12.05 13.10 -11.25
CA ILE A 40 11.32 12.38 -10.20
C ILE A 40 12.15 11.23 -9.67
N ASP A 41 12.91 10.52 -10.50
CA ASP A 41 13.76 9.41 -10.07
C ASP A 41 14.79 9.84 -9.02
N VAL A 42 15.33 11.06 -9.14
CA VAL A 42 16.25 11.62 -8.14
C VAL A 42 15.53 11.81 -6.80
N ILE A 43 14.29 12.31 -6.83
CA ILE A 43 13.45 12.47 -5.62
C ILE A 43 13.14 11.11 -5.02
N LEU A 44 12.75 10.14 -5.85
CA LEU A 44 12.40 8.78 -5.41
C LEU A 44 13.59 8.04 -4.79
N ASN A 45 14.81 8.34 -5.19
CA ASN A 45 16.02 7.75 -4.62
C ASN A 45 16.41 8.35 -3.26
N ASN A 46 15.96 9.56 -2.93
CA ASN A 46 16.23 10.25 -1.66
C ASN A 46 15.17 9.96 -0.58
N THR A 47 14.85 8.70 -0.40
CA THR A 47 13.75 8.23 0.44
C THR A 47 13.83 8.63 1.89
N LYS A 48 15.01 8.57 2.51
CA LYS A 48 15.19 8.93 3.92
C LYS A 48 14.85 10.40 4.15
N PHE A 49 15.41 11.29 3.33
CA PHE A 49 15.11 12.72 3.39
C PHE A 49 13.60 13.00 3.26
N LEU A 50 12.93 12.33 2.32
CA LEU A 50 11.49 12.47 2.12
C LEU A 50 10.68 11.96 3.32
N GLN A 51 11.08 10.82 3.91
CA GLN A 51 10.41 10.26 5.08
C GLN A 51 10.59 11.15 6.31
N ASP A 52 11.78 11.70 6.53
CA ASP A 52 12.07 12.59 7.67
C ASP A 52 11.26 13.89 7.58
N GLY A 53 11.09 14.43 6.38
CA GLY A 53 10.30 15.64 6.11
C GLY A 53 8.78 15.42 6.02
N THR A 54 8.30 14.17 6.01
CA THR A 54 6.87 13.86 5.87
C THR A 54 6.24 13.51 7.22
N PRO A 55 5.10 14.12 7.60
CA PRO A 55 4.39 13.78 8.84
C PRO A 55 4.10 12.28 8.95
N LYS A 56 4.22 11.72 10.17
CA LYS A 56 3.92 10.30 10.43
C LYS A 56 2.44 9.97 10.29
N PHE A 57 1.60 10.95 10.48
CA PHE A 57 0.15 10.87 10.40
C PHE A 57 -0.40 12.11 9.69
N LYS A 58 -1.51 11.94 8.98
CA LYS A 58 -2.29 13.02 8.36
C LYS A 58 -3.76 12.79 8.66
N GLU A 59 -4.48 13.83 8.98
CA GLU A 59 -5.94 13.77 9.19
C GLU A 59 -6.69 13.44 7.89
N LYS A 60 -6.17 13.95 6.76
CA LYS A 60 -6.76 13.73 5.45
C LYS A 60 -6.19 12.46 4.81
N ALA A 61 -7.07 11.73 4.13
CA ALA A 61 -6.69 10.57 3.34
C ALA A 61 -5.64 10.94 2.27
N ILE A 62 -4.71 10.03 2.01
CA ILE A 62 -3.82 10.15 0.86
C ILE A 62 -4.53 9.68 -0.41
N PHE A 63 -4.17 10.24 -1.54
CA PHE A 63 -4.70 9.84 -2.84
C PHE A 63 -3.69 9.03 -3.61
N LEU A 64 -4.17 7.92 -4.21
CA LEU A 64 -3.38 6.97 -4.97
C LEU A 64 -3.96 6.87 -6.38
N PHE A 65 -3.24 7.41 -7.35
CA PHE A 65 -3.70 7.54 -8.74
C PHE A 65 -3.02 6.58 -9.70
N GLY A 66 -1.72 6.35 -9.52
CA GLY A 66 -0.91 5.60 -10.44
C GLY A 66 0.31 4.93 -9.79
N PRO A 67 1.03 4.10 -10.54
CA PRO A 67 2.15 3.32 -10.00
C PRO A 67 3.21 4.14 -9.28
N GLU A 68 3.40 5.41 -9.63
CA GLU A 68 4.37 6.30 -8.98
C GLU A 68 4.06 6.51 -7.50
N ASP A 69 2.79 6.39 -7.10
CA ASP A 69 2.38 6.58 -5.71
C ASP A 69 2.89 5.48 -4.77
N GLN A 70 3.35 4.33 -5.30
CA GLN A 70 4.00 3.30 -4.49
C GLN A 70 5.30 3.80 -3.81
N TYR A 71 5.85 4.90 -4.31
CA TYR A 71 7.08 5.52 -3.80
C TYR A 71 6.83 6.65 -2.81
N ARG A 72 5.58 6.97 -2.51
CA ARG A 72 5.24 7.99 -1.51
C ARG A 72 5.92 7.71 -0.16
N PRO A 73 6.42 8.73 0.54
CA PRO A 73 7.06 8.55 1.86
C PRO A 73 6.16 7.84 2.87
N GLU A 74 4.85 8.13 2.86
CA GLU A 74 3.87 7.49 3.74
C GLU A 74 3.76 5.98 3.46
N ILE A 75 3.72 5.59 2.18
CA ILE A 75 3.66 4.19 1.75
C ILE A 75 4.94 3.46 2.15
N ARG A 76 6.10 4.06 1.90
CA ARG A 76 7.39 3.46 2.29
C ARG A 76 7.53 3.26 3.79
N ARG A 77 7.04 4.21 4.59
CA ARG A 77 7.01 4.07 6.05
C ARG A 77 6.09 2.91 6.46
N TYR A 78 4.94 2.76 5.82
CA TYR A 78 4.06 1.63 6.07
C TYR A 78 4.72 0.29 5.73
N HIS A 79 5.47 0.22 4.64
CA HIS A 79 6.24 -0.98 4.29
C HIS A 79 7.22 -1.38 5.41
N GLU A 80 7.74 -0.44 6.19
CA GLU A 80 8.60 -0.78 7.34
C GLU A 80 7.82 -1.46 8.47
N TYR A 81 6.56 -1.08 8.70
CA TYR A 81 5.69 -1.79 9.64
C TYR A 81 5.43 -3.22 9.17
N VAL A 82 5.12 -3.41 7.88
CA VAL A 82 4.93 -4.74 7.30
C VAL A 82 6.20 -5.58 7.41
N ARG A 83 7.38 -5.01 7.16
CA ARG A 83 8.67 -5.70 7.30
C ARG A 83 8.98 -6.14 8.73
N LYS A 84 8.48 -5.41 9.72
CA LYS A 84 8.66 -5.72 11.15
C LYS A 84 7.61 -6.70 11.67
N PHE A 85 6.51 -6.85 10.96
CA PHE A 85 5.42 -7.74 11.38
C PHE A 85 5.87 -9.20 11.43
N ARG A 86 5.48 -9.89 12.49
CA ARG A 86 5.72 -11.32 12.70
C ARG A 86 4.47 -12.00 13.24
N THR A 87 4.24 -13.21 12.76
CA THR A 87 3.17 -14.07 13.27
C THR A 87 3.68 -15.49 13.46
N LYS A 88 3.13 -16.18 14.46
CA LYS A 88 3.37 -17.60 14.71
C LYS A 88 2.29 -18.48 14.05
N LYS A 89 1.25 -17.86 13.48
CA LYS A 89 0.14 -18.54 12.84
C LYS A 89 0.61 -19.28 11.59
N LYS A 90 0.09 -20.46 11.36
CA LYS A 90 0.49 -21.35 10.26
C LYS A 90 -0.41 -21.27 9.04
N ILE A 91 -1.55 -20.64 9.19
CA ILE A 91 -2.53 -20.46 8.12
C ILE A 91 -2.71 -18.97 7.87
N ALA A 92 -2.67 -18.56 6.62
CA ALA A 92 -3.00 -17.19 6.22
C ALA A 92 -4.18 -17.16 5.25
N VAL A 93 -4.97 -16.09 5.34
CA VAL A 93 -6.05 -15.77 4.41
C VAL A 93 -5.79 -14.38 3.86
N ILE A 94 -5.75 -14.26 2.53
CA ILE A 94 -5.42 -13.00 1.87
C ILE A 94 -6.54 -12.63 0.91
N THR A 95 -7.09 -11.44 1.12
CA THR A 95 -8.15 -10.87 0.29
C THR A 95 -7.79 -9.45 -0.13
N LYS A 96 -8.52 -8.91 -1.08
CA LYS A 96 -8.40 -7.51 -1.45
C LYS A 96 -8.75 -6.60 -0.26
N ASP A 97 -8.04 -5.48 -0.13
CA ASP A 97 -8.31 -4.53 0.95
C ASP A 97 -9.68 -3.87 0.75
N PRO A 98 -10.59 -3.95 1.74
CA PRO A 98 -11.93 -3.40 1.62
C PRO A 98 -11.90 -1.87 1.59
N THR A 99 -12.90 -1.30 0.93
CA THR A 99 -13.05 0.16 0.83
C THR A 99 -13.47 0.78 2.16
N ILE A 100 -14.22 0.00 2.97
CA ILE A 100 -14.75 0.47 4.27
C ILE A 100 -13.71 0.25 5.36
N LYS A 101 -13.44 1.28 6.13
CA LYS A 101 -12.52 1.27 7.27
C LYS A 101 -13.27 1.60 8.58
N PRO A 102 -12.84 1.06 9.70
CA PRO A 102 -11.75 0.11 9.90
C PRO A 102 -12.10 -1.29 9.39
N VAL A 103 -11.08 -2.02 8.90
CA VAL A 103 -11.26 -3.33 8.22
C VAL A 103 -11.97 -4.35 9.09
N PHE A 104 -11.60 -4.46 10.37
CA PHE A 104 -12.20 -5.43 11.31
C PHE A 104 -13.68 -5.17 11.60
N SER A 105 -14.19 -3.97 11.31
CA SER A 105 -15.61 -3.65 11.42
C SER A 105 -16.39 -3.91 10.13
N SER A 106 -15.71 -4.13 9.01
CA SER A 106 -16.34 -4.34 7.71
C SER A 106 -17.14 -5.64 7.65
N TYR A 107 -18.21 -5.62 6.87
CA TYR A 107 -19.05 -6.81 6.65
C TYR A 107 -18.25 -7.94 6.00
N GLU A 108 -17.40 -7.61 5.02
CA GLU A 108 -16.57 -8.55 4.28
C GLU A 108 -15.63 -9.32 5.21
N TYR A 109 -14.95 -8.62 6.11
CA TYR A 109 -14.07 -9.26 7.08
C TYR A 109 -14.85 -10.15 8.06
N LYS A 110 -15.99 -9.69 8.58
CA LYS A 110 -16.82 -10.48 9.49
C LYS A 110 -17.38 -11.72 8.81
N LYS A 111 -17.83 -11.61 7.56
CA LYS A 111 -18.30 -12.73 6.74
C LYS A 111 -17.16 -13.73 6.51
N LEU A 112 -15.98 -13.23 6.12
CA LEU A 112 -14.80 -14.07 5.89
C LEU A 112 -14.38 -14.82 7.15
N ARG A 113 -14.32 -14.13 8.29
CA ARG A 113 -13.94 -14.75 9.57
C ARG A 113 -14.88 -15.87 9.98
N ARG A 114 -16.20 -15.76 9.73
CA ARG A 114 -17.19 -16.81 10.04
C ARG A 114 -17.02 -18.09 9.22
N LYS A 115 -16.37 -18.03 8.06
CA LYS A 115 -16.09 -19.21 7.23
C LYS A 115 -15.04 -20.14 7.84
N PHE A 116 -14.26 -19.68 8.80
CA PHE A 116 -13.19 -20.44 9.42
C PHE A 116 -13.51 -20.69 10.89
N LYS A 117 -13.65 -21.99 11.27
CA LYS A 117 -13.99 -22.40 12.64
C LYS A 117 -13.00 -21.86 13.66
N ASP A 118 -11.70 -21.96 13.36
CA ASP A 118 -10.60 -21.55 14.25
C ASP A 118 -9.98 -20.23 13.80
N ALA A 119 -10.82 -19.20 13.59
CA ALA A 119 -10.38 -17.92 13.02
C ALA A 119 -9.24 -17.25 13.81
N ASP A 120 -9.12 -17.50 15.12
CA ASP A 120 -8.06 -16.93 15.96
C ASP A 120 -6.67 -17.52 15.67
N THR A 121 -6.61 -18.72 15.11
CA THR A 121 -5.35 -19.37 14.69
C THR A 121 -4.91 -18.95 13.29
N ILE A 122 -5.74 -18.17 12.59
CA ILE A 122 -5.52 -17.76 11.20
C ILE A 122 -5.01 -16.31 11.16
N GLN A 123 -3.99 -16.09 10.35
CA GLN A 123 -3.52 -14.75 10.00
C GLN A 123 -4.37 -14.19 8.87
N PHE A 124 -5.25 -13.27 9.19
CA PHE A 124 -5.97 -12.52 8.17
C PHE A 124 -5.09 -11.37 7.68
N CYS A 125 -4.99 -11.26 6.38
CA CYS A 125 -4.30 -10.18 5.69
C CYS A 125 -5.18 -9.68 4.55
N ASN A 126 -5.09 -8.38 4.31
CA ASN A 126 -5.57 -7.82 3.06
C ASN A 126 -4.38 -7.48 2.18
N TYR A 127 -4.61 -7.14 0.93
CA TYR A 127 -3.57 -6.59 0.08
C TYR A 127 -4.06 -5.35 -0.65
N ASN A 128 -3.13 -4.46 -0.89
CA ASN A 128 -3.32 -3.28 -1.72
C ASN A 128 -2.09 -3.10 -2.60
N PRO A 129 -2.22 -2.79 -3.91
CA PRO A 129 -1.08 -2.68 -4.82
C PRO A 129 0.03 -1.73 -4.33
N PHE A 130 -0.34 -0.67 -3.64
CA PHE A 130 0.60 0.32 -3.11
C PHE A 130 1.16 -0.06 -1.74
N LEU A 131 0.30 -0.50 -0.82
CA LEU A 131 0.64 -0.80 0.57
C LEU A 131 1.29 -2.18 0.76
N GLY A 132 1.15 -3.05 -0.22
CA GLY A 132 1.60 -4.44 -0.10
C GLY A 132 0.60 -5.31 0.65
N ILE A 133 1.12 -6.26 1.43
CA ILE A 133 0.33 -7.06 2.38
C ILE A 133 0.01 -6.21 3.60
N ILE A 134 -1.23 -6.29 4.06
CA ILE A 134 -1.78 -5.56 5.20
C ILE A 134 -2.28 -6.58 6.23
N PRO A 135 -1.44 -7.04 7.18
CA PRO A 135 -1.94 -7.80 8.32
C PRO A 135 -3.04 -7.02 9.05
N ILE A 136 -4.10 -7.72 9.47
CA ILE A 136 -5.26 -7.08 10.08
C ILE A 136 -4.87 -6.26 11.32
N GLU A 137 -3.85 -6.69 12.04
CA GLU A 137 -3.35 -6.06 13.27
C GLU A 137 -2.73 -4.67 13.02
N ILE A 138 -2.33 -4.39 11.78
CA ILE A 138 -1.77 -3.08 11.38
C ILE A 138 -2.62 -2.38 10.31
N SER A 139 -3.85 -2.83 10.10
CA SER A 139 -4.76 -2.25 9.10
C SER A 139 -5.21 -0.83 9.46
N ASP A 140 -5.17 -0.47 10.74
CA ASP A 140 -5.53 0.86 11.22
C ASP A 140 -4.34 1.83 11.34
N VAL A 141 -3.14 1.36 10.99
CA VAL A 141 -1.96 2.23 10.93
C VAL A 141 -2.01 3.07 9.66
N PHE A 142 -1.79 4.38 9.79
CA PHE A 142 -1.71 5.27 8.62
C PHE A 142 -0.55 4.86 7.68
N PRO A 143 -0.75 4.83 6.38
CA PRO A 143 -1.92 5.25 5.61
C PRO A 143 -2.95 4.14 5.32
N ALA A 144 -2.78 2.90 5.79
CA ALA A 144 -3.73 1.82 5.55
C ALA A 144 -5.11 2.10 6.15
N SER A 145 -5.17 2.88 7.24
CA SER A 145 -6.41 3.29 7.90
C SER A 145 -7.30 4.19 7.03
N HIS A 146 -6.72 5.07 6.20
CA HIS A 146 -7.48 5.95 5.34
C HIS A 146 -6.69 6.44 4.13
N TYR A 147 -7.05 5.93 3.00
CA TYR A 147 -6.61 6.35 1.67
C TYR A 147 -7.78 6.30 0.70
N VAL A 148 -7.64 7.01 -0.41
CA VAL A 148 -8.55 6.92 -1.55
C VAL A 148 -7.74 6.55 -2.78
N MET A 149 -8.15 5.51 -3.48
CA MET A 149 -7.48 5.10 -4.71
C MET A 149 -8.44 5.02 -5.88
N THR A 150 -7.92 5.12 -7.09
CA THR A 150 -8.71 4.90 -8.30
C THR A 150 -9.22 3.46 -8.33
N ARG A 151 -10.43 3.27 -8.88
CA ARG A 151 -11.02 1.92 -9.08
C ARG A 151 -10.46 1.20 -10.31
N LYS A 152 -9.46 1.76 -10.95
CA LYS A 152 -8.80 1.18 -12.11
C LYS A 152 -8.11 -0.13 -11.71
N GLU A 153 -8.14 -1.11 -12.58
CA GLU A 153 -7.29 -2.29 -12.44
C GLU A 153 -5.83 -1.90 -12.70
N PHE A 154 -4.94 -2.47 -11.91
CA PHE A 154 -3.52 -2.21 -12.01
C PHE A 154 -2.80 -3.42 -12.59
N GLU A 155 -1.88 -3.16 -13.49
CA GLU A 155 -0.96 -4.16 -14.02
C GLU A 155 0.07 -4.51 -12.95
N PRO A 156 0.15 -5.78 -12.51
CA PRO A 156 1.02 -6.19 -11.40
C PRO A 156 2.49 -5.83 -11.63
N GLU A 157 2.96 -5.91 -12.87
CA GLU A 157 4.35 -5.64 -13.25
C GLU A 157 4.80 -4.21 -12.93
N LYS A 158 3.85 -3.29 -12.85
CA LYS A 158 4.12 -1.87 -12.54
C LYS A 158 4.33 -1.61 -11.04
N PHE A 159 4.26 -2.67 -10.21
CA PHE A 159 4.38 -2.57 -8.75
C PHE A 159 5.57 -3.38 -8.18
N PRO A 160 6.82 -3.02 -8.52
CA PRO A 160 8.00 -3.73 -8.01
C PRO A 160 8.14 -3.63 -6.47
N THR A 161 7.63 -2.55 -5.85
CA THR A 161 7.65 -2.42 -4.39
C THR A 161 6.71 -3.42 -3.73
N PHE A 162 5.55 -3.72 -4.36
CA PHE A 162 4.65 -4.76 -3.89
C PHE A 162 5.34 -6.11 -3.89
N LEU A 163 6.00 -6.50 -4.98
CA LEU A 163 6.71 -7.77 -5.09
C LEU A 163 7.76 -7.90 -3.98
N LYS A 164 8.51 -6.83 -3.72
CA LYS A 164 9.51 -6.82 -2.66
C LYS A 164 8.89 -7.08 -1.29
N ILE A 165 7.83 -6.34 -0.93
CA ILE A 165 7.14 -6.48 0.36
C ILE A 165 6.49 -7.86 0.49
N TRP A 166 5.86 -8.35 -0.59
CA TRP A 166 5.26 -9.67 -0.66
C TRP A 166 6.28 -10.77 -0.36
N SER A 167 7.41 -10.78 -1.06
CA SER A 167 8.47 -11.76 -0.88
C SER A 167 9.09 -11.69 0.53
N GLU A 168 9.38 -10.48 1.02
CA GLU A 168 9.92 -10.27 2.37
C GLU A 168 8.97 -10.75 3.45
N PHE A 169 7.66 -10.53 3.28
CA PHE A 169 6.64 -10.96 4.24
C PHE A 169 6.59 -12.50 4.36
N PHE A 170 6.55 -13.22 3.25
CA PHE A 170 6.51 -14.69 3.25
C PHE A 170 7.84 -15.33 3.64
N ASN A 171 8.95 -14.68 3.39
CA ASN A 171 10.25 -15.16 3.88
C ASN A 171 10.35 -15.12 5.41
N LYS A 172 9.71 -14.13 6.03
CA LYS A 172 9.75 -13.89 7.48
C LYS A 172 8.62 -14.57 8.24
N ASN A 173 7.50 -14.82 7.60
CA ASN A 173 6.32 -15.45 8.19
C ASN A 173 6.04 -16.76 7.44
N LYS A 174 6.36 -17.88 8.07
CA LYS A 174 6.23 -19.22 7.46
C LYS A 174 4.82 -19.75 7.65
N PHE A 175 4.10 -19.90 6.54
CA PHE A 175 2.75 -20.48 6.52
C PHE A 175 2.75 -21.85 5.86
N ASP A 176 2.03 -22.79 6.46
CA ASP A 176 1.81 -24.13 5.89
C ASP A 176 0.73 -24.10 4.80
N THR A 177 -0.28 -23.23 5.00
CA THR A 177 -1.39 -23.07 4.05
C THR A 177 -1.75 -21.58 3.90
N ILE A 178 -1.96 -21.17 2.66
CA ILE A 178 -2.43 -19.82 2.32
C ILE A 178 -3.71 -19.95 1.47
N TYR A 179 -4.75 -19.25 1.89
CA TYR A 179 -5.99 -19.09 1.14
C TYR A 179 -5.97 -17.75 0.40
N LEU A 180 -6.23 -17.79 -0.90
CA LEU A 180 -6.27 -16.62 -1.78
C LEU A 180 -7.65 -16.46 -2.40
N GLU A 181 -8.07 -15.24 -2.64
CA GLU A 181 -9.29 -14.93 -3.39
C GLU A 181 -9.19 -15.47 -4.82
N LYS A 182 -10.27 -16.15 -5.29
CA LYS A 182 -10.23 -16.91 -6.54
C LYS A 182 -10.17 -16.02 -7.79
N ASN A 183 -11.00 -14.99 -7.83
CA ASN A 183 -11.24 -14.19 -9.03
C ASN A 183 -10.44 -12.87 -9.05
N ASP A 184 -9.24 -12.88 -8.48
CA ASP A 184 -8.38 -11.71 -8.40
C ASP A 184 -7.12 -11.89 -9.26
N SER A 185 -7.08 -11.22 -10.40
CA SER A 185 -5.97 -11.29 -11.37
C SER A 185 -4.65 -10.83 -10.77
N PHE A 186 -4.67 -9.81 -9.92
CA PHE A 186 -3.48 -9.29 -9.26
C PHE A 186 -2.89 -10.32 -8.29
N LEU A 187 -3.72 -10.93 -7.43
CA LEU A 187 -3.28 -12.00 -6.53
C LEU A 187 -2.79 -13.24 -7.29
N GLN A 188 -3.46 -13.63 -8.38
CA GLN A 188 -3.03 -14.79 -9.17
C GLN A 188 -1.64 -14.56 -9.79
N TYR A 189 -1.32 -13.34 -10.23
CA TYR A 189 0.03 -13.01 -10.69
C TYR A 189 1.07 -13.21 -9.59
N TYR A 190 0.82 -12.73 -8.37
CA TYR A 190 1.78 -12.83 -7.26
C TYR A 190 1.81 -14.17 -6.55
N LYS A 191 0.84 -15.05 -6.79
CA LYS A 191 0.80 -16.42 -6.25
C LYS A 191 2.08 -17.22 -6.54
N LYS A 192 2.70 -17.00 -7.71
CA LYS A 192 3.94 -17.67 -8.12
C LYS A 192 5.15 -17.34 -7.23
N PHE A 193 5.12 -16.21 -6.52
CA PHE A 193 6.20 -15.75 -5.63
C PHE A 193 6.00 -16.18 -4.16
N ILE A 194 4.95 -16.91 -3.86
CA ILE A 194 4.78 -17.58 -2.56
C ILE A 194 5.69 -18.80 -2.52
N PRO A 195 6.40 -19.09 -1.38
CA PRO A 195 7.27 -20.26 -1.25
C PRO A 195 6.60 -21.55 -1.74
N LYS A 196 7.39 -22.43 -2.39
CA LYS A 196 6.87 -23.66 -3.03
C LYS A 196 6.32 -24.65 -2.01
N GLU A 197 6.91 -24.72 -0.83
CA GLU A 197 6.52 -25.59 0.29
C GLU A 197 5.15 -25.24 0.88
N THR A 198 4.64 -24.03 0.64
CA THR A 198 3.36 -23.56 1.16
C THR A 198 2.19 -24.07 0.29
N LYS A 199 1.21 -24.71 0.92
CA LYS A 199 -0.03 -25.12 0.24
C LYS A 199 -0.88 -23.89 -0.10
N LYS A 200 -1.24 -23.75 -1.38
CA LYS A 200 -2.04 -22.63 -1.89
C LYS A 200 -3.44 -23.10 -2.19
N LYS A 201 -4.42 -22.59 -1.46
CA LYS A 201 -5.86 -22.91 -1.63
C LYS A 201 -6.62 -21.67 -2.10
N GLN A 202 -7.76 -21.88 -2.70
CA GLN A 202 -8.68 -20.79 -3.06
C GLN A 202 -9.76 -20.68 -1.99
N ILE A 203 -10.19 -19.46 -1.72
CA ILE A 203 -11.35 -19.19 -0.88
C ILE A 203 -12.58 -19.60 -1.70
N THR A 204 -13.30 -20.62 -1.25
CA THR A 204 -14.61 -20.99 -1.81
C THR A 204 -15.68 -20.05 -1.28
N GLU A 205 -16.64 -19.70 -2.11
CA GLU A 205 -17.77 -18.84 -1.77
C GLU A 205 -18.65 -19.41 -0.64
#